data_1b4ac2feaa2765638525d99093856257
#
_entry.id   1b4ac2feaa2765638525d99093856257
#
_cell.length_a   1.000
_cell.length_b   1.000
_cell.length_c   1.000
_cell.angle_alpha   90.00
_cell.angle_beta   90.00
_cell.angle_gamma   90.00
#
_symmetry.space_group_name_H-M   'P 1'
#
loop_
_entity.id
_entity.type
_entity.pdbx_description
1 polymer ?
#
loop_
_entity_poly.entity_id
_entity_poly.type
_entity_poly.pdbx_seq_one_letter_code
_entity_poly.pdbx_strand_id
1 'polypeptide(L)'
;IDYLFGALVDGKYYSFVAHKREDEGKMIAEFLEFLKQYDQYLLYHFGDYEKTRIKHMIKLYGIGEEVLDKLVDLHKIIREYVAFPAYGQGLKEIAHYLGYNWKHKEVNAMESVALYNDYLETGDKHKLQLVIDYNEDDVRATEVIKVYLDKIDS
;
A
#
# COMPACT_ATOMS: atom_id res chain seq x y z
N ILE A 1 2.50 -8.10 -12.93
CA ILE A 1 1.29 -7.28 -13.00
C ILE A 1 0.96 -6.71 -11.63
N ASP A 2 0.61 -5.44 -11.62
CA ASP A 2 0.02 -4.80 -10.45
C ASP A 2 -1.48 -5.03 -10.50
N TYR A 3 -2.07 -5.47 -9.40
CA TYR A 3 -3.48 -5.81 -9.39
C TYR A 3 -4.32 -5.02 -8.39
N LEU A 4 -3.67 -4.31 -7.48
CA LEU A 4 -4.39 -3.56 -6.44
C LEU A 4 -3.54 -2.39 -5.96
N PHE A 5 -4.12 -1.19 -5.97
CA PHE A 5 -3.61 -0.05 -5.22
C PHE A 5 -4.60 0.31 -4.13
N GLY A 6 -4.08 0.57 -2.93
CA GLY A 6 -4.88 1.06 -1.81
C GLY A 6 -4.40 2.42 -1.36
N ALA A 7 -5.32 3.26 -0.96
CA ALA A 7 -5.02 4.59 -0.42
C ALA A 7 -5.90 4.89 0.78
N LEU A 8 -5.32 5.55 1.78
CA LEU A 8 -6.04 6.01 2.95
C LEU A 8 -5.95 7.52 3.01
N VAL A 9 -7.10 8.19 3.05
CA VAL A 9 -7.18 9.65 3.13
C VAL A 9 -8.22 10.01 4.18
N ASP A 10 -7.79 10.75 5.20
CA ASP A 10 -8.66 11.19 6.30
C ASP A 10 -9.46 10.04 6.92
N GLY A 11 -8.80 8.89 7.12
CA GLY A 11 -9.39 7.72 7.75
C GLY A 11 -10.23 6.84 6.82
N LYS A 12 -10.45 7.25 5.57
CA LYS A 12 -11.22 6.47 4.60
C LYS A 12 -10.29 5.72 3.65
N TYR A 13 -10.56 4.43 3.49
CA TYR A 13 -9.79 3.57 2.61
C TYR A 13 -10.43 3.51 1.22
N TYR A 14 -9.59 3.62 0.20
CA TYR A 14 -9.98 3.49 -1.21
C TYR A 14 -9.15 2.38 -1.84
N SER A 15 -9.77 1.56 -2.68
CA SER A 15 -9.06 0.51 -3.41
C SER A 15 -9.30 0.64 -4.91
N PHE A 16 -8.26 0.33 -5.67
CA PHE A 16 -8.28 0.33 -7.13
C PHE A 16 -7.82 -1.05 -7.57
N VAL A 17 -8.71 -1.83 -8.21
CA VAL A 17 -8.50 -3.26 -8.46
C VAL A 17 -8.54 -3.53 -9.96
N ALA A 18 -7.58 -4.33 -10.45
CA ALA A 18 -7.65 -4.90 -11.78
C ALA A 18 -8.42 -6.22 -11.69
N HIS A 19 -9.65 -6.25 -12.20
CA HIS A 19 -10.50 -7.44 -12.18
C HIS A 19 -10.10 -8.48 -13.23
N LYS A 20 -9.26 -8.08 -14.18
CA LYS A 20 -8.65 -8.93 -15.18
C LYS A 20 -7.21 -8.44 -15.37
N ARG A 21 -6.36 -9.33 -15.88
CA ARG A 21 -4.95 -8.95 -16.11
C ARG A 21 -4.83 -7.75 -17.07
N GLU A 22 -5.72 -7.68 -18.08
CA GLU A 22 -5.73 -6.61 -19.08
C GLU A 22 -6.18 -5.26 -18.52
N ASP A 23 -6.77 -5.25 -17.34
CA ASP A 23 -7.28 -4.03 -16.70
C ASP A 23 -6.22 -3.27 -15.88
N GLU A 24 -4.97 -3.74 -15.87
CA GLU A 24 -3.91 -3.07 -15.10
C GLU A 24 -3.79 -1.60 -15.47
N GLY A 25 -3.70 -1.29 -16.76
CA GLY A 25 -3.58 0.10 -17.22
C GLY A 25 -4.77 0.96 -16.84
N LYS A 26 -5.98 0.40 -16.89
CA LYS A 26 -7.20 1.08 -16.48
C LYS A 26 -7.19 1.37 -14.98
N MET A 27 -6.79 0.40 -14.18
CA MET A 27 -6.67 0.56 -12.73
C MET A 27 -5.69 1.67 -12.37
N ILE A 28 -4.54 1.70 -13.03
CA ILE A 28 -3.51 2.73 -12.82
C ILE A 28 -4.07 4.10 -13.18
N ALA A 29 -4.77 4.22 -14.31
CA ALA A 29 -5.38 5.48 -14.74
C ALA A 29 -6.41 5.98 -13.73
N GLU A 30 -7.22 5.09 -13.17
CA GLU A 30 -8.20 5.43 -12.15
C GLU A 30 -7.52 5.93 -10.87
N PHE A 31 -6.44 5.28 -10.45
CA PHE A 31 -5.66 5.71 -9.30
C PHE A 31 -5.06 7.11 -9.51
N LEU A 32 -4.46 7.36 -10.67
CA LEU A 32 -3.88 8.67 -10.98
C LEU A 32 -4.96 9.76 -11.04
N GLU A 33 -6.12 9.45 -11.60
CA GLU A 33 -7.24 10.39 -11.63
C GLU A 33 -7.74 10.73 -10.23
N PHE A 34 -7.77 9.72 -9.34
CA PHE A 34 -8.08 9.94 -7.93
C PHE A 34 -7.11 10.92 -7.28
N LEU A 35 -5.81 10.80 -7.55
CA LEU A 35 -4.80 11.69 -6.98
C LEU A 35 -4.94 13.13 -7.48
N LYS A 36 -5.44 13.34 -8.69
CA LYS A 36 -5.57 14.68 -9.28
C LYS A 36 -6.58 15.58 -8.56
N GLN A 37 -7.48 15.03 -7.77
CA GLN A 37 -8.41 15.84 -6.99
C GLN A 37 -7.73 16.60 -5.85
N TYR A 38 -6.47 16.28 -5.54
CA TYR A 38 -5.70 16.93 -4.49
C TYR A 38 -4.65 17.83 -5.10
N ASP A 39 -4.69 19.12 -4.78
CA ASP A 39 -3.72 20.11 -5.30
C ASP A 39 -2.32 19.86 -4.77
N GLN A 40 -2.24 19.55 -3.47
CA GLN A 40 -0.98 19.24 -2.80
C GLN A 40 -1.17 18.00 -1.95
N TYR A 41 -0.26 17.04 -2.10
CA TYR A 41 -0.29 15.81 -1.32
C TYR A 41 1.09 15.19 -1.22
N LEU A 42 1.27 14.36 -0.19
CA LEU A 42 2.41 13.46 -0.07
C LEU A 42 1.85 12.04 0.05
N LEU A 43 2.56 11.08 -0.53
CA LEU A 43 2.20 9.66 -0.47
C LEU A 43 3.15 8.95 0.47
N TYR A 44 2.68 8.64 1.65
CA TYR A 44 3.45 7.90 2.63
C TYR A 44 3.32 6.41 2.38
N HIS A 45 4.47 5.73 2.32
CA HIS A 45 4.52 4.28 2.12
C HIS A 45 5.61 3.69 3.00
N PHE A 46 5.70 2.37 3.01
CA PHE A 46 6.65 1.67 3.86
C PHE A 46 7.47 0.69 3.02
N GLY A 47 8.75 1.04 2.77
CA GLY A 47 9.69 0.23 2.01
C GLY A 47 9.76 0.63 0.54
N ASP A 48 10.62 -0.06 -0.19
CA ASP A 48 10.92 0.29 -1.59
C ASP A 48 9.90 -0.23 -2.61
N TYR A 49 9.00 -1.10 -2.19
CA TYR A 49 8.09 -1.80 -3.10
C TYR A 49 7.23 -0.83 -3.90
N GLU A 50 6.60 0.13 -3.23
CA GLU A 50 5.70 1.09 -3.88
C GLU A 50 6.45 1.94 -4.91
N LYS A 51 7.63 2.42 -4.55
CA LYS A 51 8.46 3.21 -5.47
C LYS A 51 8.85 2.40 -6.71
N THR A 52 9.23 1.14 -6.51
CA THR A 52 9.59 0.23 -7.60
C THR A 52 8.40 0.02 -8.53
N ARG A 53 7.19 -0.18 -7.97
CA ARG A 53 5.98 -0.36 -8.77
C ARG A 53 5.61 0.89 -9.55
N ILE A 54 5.73 2.07 -8.94
CA ILE A 54 5.48 3.34 -9.65
C ILE A 54 6.45 3.51 -10.82
N LYS A 55 7.74 3.22 -10.62
CA LYS A 55 8.73 3.27 -11.71
C LYS A 55 8.39 2.30 -12.85
N HIS A 56 7.93 1.11 -12.51
CA HIS A 56 7.49 0.12 -13.49
C HIS A 56 6.29 0.62 -14.29
N MET A 57 5.34 1.23 -13.62
CA MET A 57 4.16 1.83 -14.23
C MET A 57 4.54 2.92 -15.23
N ILE A 58 5.46 3.80 -14.86
CA ILE A 58 5.95 4.86 -15.74
C ILE A 58 6.60 4.25 -17.00
N LYS A 59 7.42 3.22 -16.79
CA LYS A 59 8.12 2.54 -17.90
C LYS A 59 7.15 1.89 -18.88
N LEU A 60 6.10 1.23 -18.37
CA LEU A 60 5.14 0.51 -19.22
C LEU A 60 4.11 1.41 -19.90
N TYR A 61 3.64 2.42 -19.20
CA TYR A 61 2.49 3.22 -19.65
C TYR A 61 2.82 4.67 -19.93
N GLY A 62 4.01 5.13 -19.55
CA GLY A 62 4.43 6.52 -19.77
C GLY A 62 3.65 7.54 -18.95
N ILE A 63 3.00 7.12 -17.85
CA ILE A 63 2.19 7.98 -17.00
C ILE A 63 2.59 7.82 -15.52
N GLY A 64 2.30 8.84 -14.72
CA GLY A 64 2.53 8.76 -13.28
C GLY A 64 3.87 9.32 -12.81
N GLU A 65 4.66 9.93 -13.67
CA GLU A 65 5.97 10.46 -13.31
C GLU A 65 5.87 11.50 -12.19
N GLU A 66 4.81 12.28 -12.17
CA GLU A 66 4.55 13.31 -11.15
C GLU A 66 4.40 12.73 -9.75
N VAL A 67 4.08 11.45 -9.63
CA VAL A 67 3.87 10.78 -8.34
C VAL A 67 5.20 10.51 -7.64
N LEU A 68 6.29 10.30 -8.39
CA LEU A 68 7.59 9.95 -7.80
C LEU A 68 8.08 10.99 -6.77
N ASP A 69 7.90 12.26 -7.06
CA ASP A 69 8.34 13.35 -6.17
C ASP A 69 7.47 13.48 -4.91
N LYS A 70 6.34 12.80 -4.88
CA LYS A 70 5.40 12.84 -3.76
C LYS A 70 5.60 11.70 -2.77
N LEU A 71 6.42 10.71 -3.09
CA LEU A 71 6.61 9.53 -2.26
C LEU A 71 7.48 9.82 -1.04
N VAL A 72 7.05 9.36 0.13
CA VAL A 72 7.80 9.46 1.37
C VAL A 72 7.87 8.06 1.99
N ASP A 73 9.06 7.49 2.06
CA ASP A 73 9.30 6.15 2.61
C ASP A 73 9.53 6.22 4.12
N LEU A 74 8.52 5.80 4.87
CA LEU A 74 8.60 5.80 6.35
C LEU A 74 9.62 4.80 6.88
N HIS A 75 9.83 3.69 6.16
CA HIS A 75 10.83 2.70 6.57
C HIS A 75 12.25 3.28 6.54
N LYS A 76 12.55 4.09 5.52
CA LYS A 76 13.82 4.76 5.41
C LYS A 76 14.05 5.72 6.58
N ILE A 77 13.02 6.47 6.96
CA ILE A 77 13.08 7.40 8.10
C ILE A 77 13.37 6.63 9.38
N ILE A 78 12.67 5.52 9.61
CA ILE A 78 12.88 4.71 10.82
C ILE A 78 14.30 4.17 10.85
N ARG A 79 14.80 3.61 9.76
CA ARG A 79 16.16 3.05 9.72
C ARG A 79 17.25 4.09 10.00
N GLU A 80 17.05 5.32 9.54
CA GLU A 80 18.07 6.37 9.66
C GLU A 80 18.01 7.13 10.98
N TYR A 81 16.82 7.30 11.57
CA TYR A 81 16.64 8.26 12.65
C TYR A 81 16.00 7.70 13.93
N VAL A 82 15.48 6.48 13.91
CA VAL A 82 14.73 5.95 15.05
C VAL A 82 15.25 4.59 15.46
N ALA A 83 15.63 4.44 16.74
CA ALA A 83 15.92 3.15 17.34
C ALA A 83 14.58 2.56 17.82
N PHE A 84 14.21 1.39 17.30
CA PHE A 84 12.95 0.74 17.62
C PHE A 84 13.19 -0.52 18.45
N PRO A 85 12.53 -0.66 19.60
CA PRO A 85 12.72 -1.85 20.44
C PRO A 85 11.98 -3.08 19.94
N ALA A 86 11.32 -3.00 18.78
CA ALA A 86 10.60 -4.12 18.20
C ALA A 86 11.57 -5.18 17.68
N TYR A 87 11.10 -6.42 17.66
CA TYR A 87 11.84 -7.54 17.10
C TYR A 87 11.77 -7.49 15.58
N GLY A 88 12.76 -6.86 14.97
CA GLY A 88 12.79 -6.58 13.54
C GLY A 88 12.24 -5.20 13.21
N GLN A 89 12.44 -4.76 11.96
CA GLN A 89 12.05 -3.44 11.49
C GLN A 89 11.11 -3.50 10.27
N GLY A 90 10.38 -4.60 10.10
CA GLY A 90 9.35 -4.73 9.07
C GLY A 90 8.07 -4.02 9.46
N LEU A 91 7.18 -3.82 8.48
CA LEU A 91 5.90 -3.14 8.70
C LEU A 91 5.08 -3.82 9.81
N LYS A 92 4.93 -5.15 9.76
CA LYS A 92 4.13 -5.89 10.74
C LYS A 92 4.71 -5.78 12.15
N GLU A 93 6.03 -5.92 12.28
CA GLU A 93 6.70 -5.89 13.57
C GLU A 93 6.54 -4.51 14.23
N ILE A 94 6.78 -3.45 13.48
CA ILE A 94 6.71 -2.09 14.00
C ILE A 94 5.25 -1.72 14.31
N ALA A 95 4.32 -1.98 13.39
CA ALA A 95 2.92 -1.65 13.60
C ALA A 95 2.33 -2.44 14.76
N HIS A 96 2.69 -3.72 14.89
CA HIS A 96 2.25 -4.54 16.03
C HIS A 96 2.77 -3.99 17.35
N TYR A 97 4.03 -3.59 17.40
CA TYR A 97 4.61 -2.94 18.58
C TYR A 97 3.82 -1.68 18.96
N LEU A 98 3.30 -0.95 17.96
CA LEU A 98 2.48 0.26 18.17
C LEU A 98 1.00 -0.04 18.43
N GLY A 99 0.62 -1.31 18.49
CA GLY A 99 -0.73 -1.72 18.87
C GLY A 99 -1.66 -2.06 17.70
N TYR A 100 -1.16 -2.08 16.47
CA TYR A 100 -1.99 -2.42 15.32
C TYR A 100 -1.96 -3.92 15.03
N ASN A 101 -3.13 -4.51 14.76
CA ASN A 101 -3.26 -5.93 14.42
C ASN A 101 -4.01 -6.10 13.10
N TRP A 102 -3.49 -6.98 12.24
CA TRP A 102 -4.15 -7.33 10.98
C TRP A 102 -5.43 -8.12 11.24
N LYS A 103 -6.44 -7.84 10.44
CA LYS A 103 -7.76 -8.49 10.53
C LYS A 103 -7.66 -10.00 10.28
N HIS A 104 -6.87 -10.40 9.30
CA HIS A 104 -6.65 -11.81 8.91
C HIS A 104 -5.19 -12.18 9.13
N LYS A 105 -4.87 -12.72 10.30
CA LYS A 105 -3.49 -13.03 10.68
C LYS A 105 -2.84 -14.10 9.81
N GLU A 106 -3.66 -14.98 9.23
CA GLU A 106 -3.23 -16.08 8.37
C GLU A 106 -2.83 -15.63 6.96
N VAL A 107 -3.24 -14.43 6.54
CA VAL A 107 -2.93 -13.93 5.19
C VAL A 107 -1.61 -13.18 5.21
N ASN A 108 -0.71 -13.54 4.30
CA ASN A 108 0.55 -12.84 4.08
C ASN A 108 0.66 -12.43 2.60
N ALA A 109 1.78 -11.81 2.21
CA ALA A 109 1.96 -11.32 0.84
C ALA A 109 1.83 -12.42 -0.20
N MET A 110 2.41 -13.61 0.05
CA MET A 110 2.32 -14.75 -0.87
C MET A 110 0.89 -15.27 -0.98
N GLU A 111 0.20 -15.40 0.15
CA GLU A 111 -1.18 -15.87 0.16
C GLU A 111 -2.11 -14.87 -0.52
N SER A 112 -1.85 -13.57 -0.39
CA SER A 112 -2.59 -12.53 -1.09
C SER A 112 -2.51 -12.71 -2.61
N VAL A 113 -1.32 -12.99 -3.14
CA VAL A 113 -1.14 -13.25 -4.57
C VAL A 113 -1.90 -14.51 -5.01
N ALA A 114 -1.83 -15.59 -4.21
CA ALA A 114 -2.54 -16.83 -4.50
C ALA A 114 -4.06 -16.61 -4.50
N LEU A 115 -4.58 -15.87 -3.53
CA LEU A 115 -6.01 -15.54 -3.45
C LEU A 115 -6.46 -14.72 -4.66
N TYR A 116 -5.66 -13.77 -5.10
CA TYR A 116 -5.98 -12.98 -6.28
C TYR A 116 -6.04 -13.85 -7.53
N ASN A 117 -5.06 -14.74 -7.71
CA ASN A 117 -5.04 -15.66 -8.86
C ASN A 117 -6.25 -16.59 -8.84
N ASP A 118 -6.64 -17.09 -7.67
CA ASP A 118 -7.86 -17.90 -7.52
C ASP A 118 -9.11 -17.10 -7.87
N TYR A 119 -9.17 -15.84 -7.47
CA TYR A 119 -10.26 -14.95 -7.86
C TYR A 119 -10.36 -14.81 -9.38
N LEU A 120 -9.21 -14.63 -10.06
CA LEU A 120 -9.22 -14.51 -11.52
C LEU A 120 -9.75 -15.77 -12.20
N GLU A 121 -9.45 -16.95 -11.65
CA GLU A 121 -9.89 -18.22 -12.22
C GLU A 121 -11.35 -18.54 -11.92
N THR A 122 -11.79 -18.26 -10.69
CA THR A 122 -13.09 -18.72 -10.19
C THR A 122 -14.17 -17.63 -10.13
N GLY A 123 -13.75 -16.36 -10.09
CA GLY A 123 -14.67 -15.24 -9.86
C GLY A 123 -15.13 -15.14 -8.40
N ASP A 124 -14.50 -15.86 -7.48
CA ASP A 124 -14.89 -15.88 -6.07
C ASP A 124 -14.57 -14.54 -5.38
N LYS A 125 -15.61 -13.75 -5.20
CA LYS A 125 -15.49 -12.40 -4.62
C LYS A 125 -15.04 -12.42 -3.16
N HIS A 126 -15.26 -13.51 -2.43
CA HIS A 126 -14.78 -13.64 -1.07
C HIS A 126 -13.24 -13.63 -1.03
N LYS A 127 -12.60 -14.31 -1.98
CA LYS A 127 -11.15 -14.31 -2.10
C LYS A 127 -10.61 -12.93 -2.43
N LEU A 128 -11.27 -12.21 -3.32
CA LEU A 128 -10.89 -10.83 -3.63
C LEU A 128 -11.03 -9.95 -2.38
N GLN A 129 -12.07 -10.13 -1.59
CA GLN A 129 -12.27 -9.33 -0.39
C GLN A 129 -11.15 -9.56 0.63
N LEU A 130 -10.66 -10.79 0.77
CA LEU A 130 -9.51 -11.07 1.65
C LEU A 130 -8.25 -10.33 1.18
N VAL A 131 -8.04 -10.25 -0.13
CA VAL A 131 -6.92 -9.50 -0.71
C VAL A 131 -7.04 -8.01 -0.39
N ILE A 132 -8.24 -7.46 -0.55
CA ILE A 132 -8.51 -6.04 -0.27
C ILE A 132 -8.33 -5.77 1.23
N ASP A 133 -8.85 -6.64 2.10
CA ASP A 133 -8.70 -6.49 3.55
C ASP A 133 -7.23 -6.49 3.96
N TYR A 134 -6.42 -7.36 3.36
CA TYR A 134 -4.99 -7.41 3.63
C TYR A 134 -4.30 -6.10 3.22
N ASN A 135 -4.64 -5.58 2.04
CA ASN A 135 -4.10 -4.30 1.57
C ASN A 135 -4.54 -3.15 2.49
N GLU A 136 -5.80 -3.14 2.91
CA GLU A 136 -6.29 -2.11 3.82
C GLU A 136 -5.52 -2.12 5.13
N ASP A 137 -5.24 -3.30 5.69
CA ASP A 137 -4.44 -3.42 6.91
C ASP A 137 -3.03 -2.87 6.72
N ASP A 138 -2.37 -3.18 5.59
CA ASP A 138 -1.04 -2.66 5.30
C ASP A 138 -1.05 -1.12 5.23
N VAL A 139 -2.07 -0.55 4.60
CA VAL A 139 -2.20 0.91 4.46
C VAL A 139 -2.48 1.57 5.82
N ARG A 140 -3.38 0.98 6.61
CA ARG A 140 -3.68 1.51 7.95
C ARG A 140 -2.51 1.36 8.91
N ALA A 141 -1.75 0.28 8.82
CA ALA A 141 -0.54 0.09 9.60
C ALA A 141 0.50 1.17 9.26
N THR A 142 0.62 1.52 7.99
CA THR A 142 1.50 2.61 7.54
C THR A 142 1.08 3.94 8.17
N GLU A 143 -0.22 4.22 8.25
CA GLU A 143 -0.72 5.42 8.92
C GLU A 143 -0.40 5.41 10.42
N VAL A 144 -0.52 4.28 11.10
CA VAL A 144 -0.15 4.16 12.52
C VAL A 144 1.30 4.57 12.73
N ILE A 145 2.20 4.14 11.85
CA ILE A 145 3.61 4.50 11.90
C ILE A 145 3.79 6.01 11.63
N LYS A 146 3.10 6.56 10.64
CA LYS A 146 3.17 7.99 10.33
C LYS A 146 2.76 8.84 11.53
N VAL A 147 1.65 8.49 12.17
CA VAL A 147 1.15 9.20 13.36
C VAL A 147 2.17 9.13 14.49
N TYR A 148 2.78 7.96 14.70
CA TYR A 148 3.83 7.81 15.71
C TYR A 148 5.02 8.71 15.42
N LEU A 149 5.50 8.74 14.17
CA LEU A 149 6.64 9.56 13.79
C LEU A 149 6.34 11.05 13.96
N ASP A 150 5.13 11.49 13.66
CA ASP A 150 4.73 12.88 13.88
C ASP A 150 4.77 13.25 15.36
N LYS A 151 4.42 12.34 16.25
CA LYS A 151 4.43 12.58 17.70
C LYS A 151 5.84 12.72 18.24
N ILE A 152 6.79 11.93 17.77
CA ILE A 152 8.16 12.00 18.29
C ILE A 152 8.95 13.19 17.71
N ASP A 153 8.48 13.77 16.62
CA ASP A 153 9.10 14.94 15.98
C ASP A 153 8.56 16.27 16.55
N SER A 154 7.57 16.20 17.42
CA SER A 154 6.95 17.40 18.00
C SER A 154 7.59 17.83 19.32
#